data_205146d6e320123d8064d8f3be13b542
#
_entry.id   205146d6e320123d8064d8f3be13b542
#
_cell.length_a   1.000
_cell.length_b   1.000
_cell.length_c   1.000
_cell.angle_alpha   90.00
_cell.angle_beta   90.00
_cell.angle_gamma   90.00
#
_symmetry.space_group_name_H-M   'P 1'
#
loop_
_entity.id
_entity.type
_entity.pdbx_description
1 polymer ?
#
loop_
_entity_poly.entity_id
_entity_poly.type
_entity_poly.pdbx_seq_one_letter_code
_entity_poly.pdbx_strand_id
1 'polypeptide(L)'
;MKLRREPEEAEIPTSSMADIAFLLIIFFMVTAVFSATKGLEFKLPKDDQNQPPEEEEATFVKVEADGSIMVDCKPMSVAGILDYLEPRLTRNPEKPVILYTDAYAPYQAMIAVYDVLGSAEELRGFKVKNISVPTQTEVQEYIELFGFNPFESQCGG
;
A
#
# COMPACT_ATOMS: atom_id res chain seq x y z
N MET A 1 33.91 62.98 -35.94
CA MET A 1 33.77 62.77 -34.52
C MET A 1 33.12 61.37 -34.35
N LYS A 2 33.92 60.36 -34.03
CA LYS A 2 33.42 58.92 -33.89
C LYS A 2 33.07 58.76 -32.43
N LEU A 3 31.79 58.67 -32.12
CA LEU A 3 31.30 58.26 -30.80
C LEU A 3 31.61 56.73 -30.58
N ARG A 4 32.54 56.46 -29.74
CA ARG A 4 32.90 55.13 -29.30
C ARG A 4 31.84 54.72 -28.26
N ARG A 5 30.87 53.83 -28.62
CA ARG A 5 30.00 53.19 -27.67
C ARG A 5 30.85 52.15 -26.90
N GLU A 6 30.98 52.39 -25.61
CA GLU A 6 31.49 51.36 -24.69
C GLU A 6 30.46 50.20 -24.64
N PRO A 7 30.90 48.93 -24.67
CA PRO A 7 29.98 47.84 -24.50
C PRO A 7 29.48 47.87 -23.04
N GLU A 8 28.18 48.06 -22.90
CA GLU A 8 27.49 47.87 -21.62
C GLU A 8 27.68 46.40 -21.22
N GLU A 9 28.47 46.10 -20.17
CA GLU A 9 28.55 44.80 -19.57
C GLU A 9 27.17 44.43 -19.06
N ALA A 10 26.56 43.41 -19.67
CA ALA A 10 25.28 42.87 -19.23
C ALA A 10 25.48 42.25 -17.83
N GLU A 11 25.23 43.03 -16.79
CA GLU A 11 25.13 42.48 -15.41
C GLU A 11 23.95 41.52 -15.36
N ILE A 12 24.25 40.21 -15.26
CA ILE A 12 23.25 39.21 -15.02
C ILE A 12 22.72 39.43 -13.59
N PRO A 13 21.43 39.76 -13.40
CA PRO A 13 20.91 39.99 -12.05
C PRO A 13 20.95 38.71 -11.25
N THR A 14 21.91 38.60 -10.34
CA THR A 14 22.10 37.43 -9.46
C THR A 14 20.86 37.14 -8.62
N SER A 15 20.05 38.14 -8.32
CA SER A 15 18.77 38.03 -7.63
C SER A 15 17.77 37.14 -8.40
N SER A 16 17.69 37.26 -9.74
CA SER A 16 16.80 36.40 -10.55
C SER A 16 17.27 34.95 -10.60
N MET A 17 18.58 34.72 -10.62
CA MET A 17 19.11 33.36 -10.57
C MET A 17 18.86 32.69 -9.22
N ALA A 18 18.96 33.43 -8.13
CA ALA A 18 18.68 32.94 -6.79
C ALA A 18 17.18 32.54 -6.62
N ASP A 19 16.27 33.33 -7.19
CA ASP A 19 14.84 33.09 -7.14
C ASP A 19 14.47 31.80 -7.92
N ILE A 20 15.01 31.64 -9.12
CA ILE A 20 14.79 30.41 -9.91
C ILE A 20 15.34 29.18 -9.18
N ALA A 21 16.52 29.27 -8.58
CA ALA A 21 17.10 28.18 -7.80
C ALA A 21 16.24 27.83 -6.59
N PHE A 22 15.73 28.83 -5.90
CA PHE A 22 14.85 28.67 -4.75
C PHE A 22 13.51 28.00 -5.13
N LEU A 23 12.88 28.46 -6.21
CA LEU A 23 11.64 27.85 -6.71
C LEU A 23 11.84 26.40 -7.16
N LEU A 24 12.98 26.09 -7.80
CA LEU A 24 13.32 24.71 -8.15
C LEU A 24 13.50 23.81 -6.92
N ILE A 25 14.16 24.31 -5.88
CA ILE A 25 14.35 23.55 -4.63
C ILE A 25 12.99 23.27 -3.97
N ILE A 26 12.11 24.26 -3.86
CA ILE A 26 10.76 24.08 -3.32
C ILE A 26 9.97 23.11 -4.18
N PHE A 27 10.02 23.23 -5.50
CA PHE A 27 9.34 22.34 -6.43
C PHE A 27 9.78 20.89 -6.23
N PHE A 28 11.09 20.63 -6.18
CA PHE A 28 11.61 19.29 -5.94
C PHE A 28 11.28 18.80 -4.53
N MET A 29 11.30 19.65 -3.52
CA MET A 29 10.93 19.28 -2.17
C MET A 29 9.47 18.86 -2.08
N VAL A 30 8.56 19.61 -2.70
CA VAL A 30 7.13 19.30 -2.74
C VAL A 30 6.86 18.02 -3.56
N THR A 31 7.48 17.90 -4.75
CA THR A 31 7.29 16.71 -5.60
C THR A 31 7.88 15.44 -4.99
N ALA A 32 8.99 15.54 -4.26
CA ALA A 32 9.58 14.39 -3.56
C ALA A 32 8.67 13.84 -2.45
N VAL A 33 7.91 14.70 -1.77
CA VAL A 33 6.93 14.27 -0.75
C VAL A 33 5.76 13.50 -1.37
N PHE A 34 5.34 13.85 -2.59
CA PHE A 34 4.29 13.12 -3.31
C PHE A 34 4.77 11.80 -3.93
N SER A 35 6.09 11.61 -4.08
CA SER A 35 6.71 10.35 -4.53
C SER A 35 6.82 9.29 -3.43
N ALA A 36 6.38 9.56 -2.21
CA ALA A 36 6.11 8.53 -1.24
C ALA A 36 4.87 7.75 -1.70
N THR A 37 5.01 7.08 -2.83
CA THR A 37 4.11 6.04 -3.27
C THR A 37 3.97 5.06 -2.11
N LYS A 38 2.75 4.82 -1.69
CA LYS A 38 2.36 3.63 -0.96
C LYS A 38 2.60 2.43 -1.88
N GLY A 39 3.88 2.18 -2.21
CA GLY A 39 4.29 0.96 -2.85
C GLY A 39 4.13 -0.13 -1.81
N LEU A 40 3.48 -1.21 -2.17
CA LEU A 40 3.66 -2.49 -1.51
C LEU A 40 5.17 -2.71 -1.41
N GLU A 41 5.73 -2.62 -0.20
CA GLU A 41 7.08 -3.09 0.07
C GLU A 41 7.09 -4.61 -0.13
N PHE A 42 7.29 -5.02 -1.37
CA PHE A 42 7.76 -6.37 -1.63
C PHE A 42 9.18 -6.43 -1.06
N LYS A 43 9.32 -6.84 0.16
CA LYS A 43 10.61 -7.30 0.68
C LYS A 43 10.98 -8.54 -0.10
N LEU A 44 11.78 -8.37 -1.15
CA LEU A 44 12.51 -9.49 -1.73
C LEU A 44 13.30 -10.15 -0.60
N PRO A 45 13.20 -11.48 -0.43
CA PRO A 45 14.02 -12.19 0.55
C PRO A 45 15.49 -11.85 0.29
N LYS A 46 16.19 -11.35 1.30
CA LYS A 46 17.64 -11.33 1.26
C LYS A 46 18.09 -12.78 1.24
N ASP A 47 18.97 -13.10 0.30
CA ASP A 47 19.68 -14.38 0.21
C ASP A 47 20.52 -14.63 1.49
N ASP A 48 19.88 -14.94 2.59
CA ASP A 48 20.52 -15.59 3.72
C ASP A 48 20.33 -17.11 3.54
N GLN A 49 21.34 -17.70 2.93
CA GLN A 49 21.45 -19.11 2.51
C GLN A 49 21.46 -20.10 3.69
N ASN A 50 20.56 -20.09 4.66
CA ASN A 50 20.52 -21.20 5.63
C ASN A 50 19.24 -21.41 6.43
N GLN A 51 18.11 -20.80 6.04
CA GLN A 51 16.81 -21.26 6.50
C GLN A 51 15.85 -21.23 5.29
N PRO A 52 15.08 -22.31 5.00
CA PRO A 52 13.99 -22.17 4.07
C PRO A 52 13.14 -21.04 4.67
N PRO A 53 12.83 -19.97 3.91
CA PRO A 53 11.85 -19.01 4.36
C PRO A 53 10.57 -19.83 4.61
N GLU A 54 10.10 -19.93 5.85
CA GLU A 54 8.68 -20.12 6.06
C GLU A 54 8.07 -18.96 5.27
N GLU A 55 7.51 -19.28 4.12
CA GLU A 55 6.73 -18.34 3.34
C GLU A 55 5.69 -17.84 4.33
N GLU A 56 5.91 -16.61 4.82
CA GLU A 56 4.97 -15.95 5.71
C GLU A 56 3.77 -15.56 4.87
N GLU A 57 2.98 -16.57 4.51
CA GLU A 57 1.76 -16.40 3.75
C GLU A 57 0.89 -15.37 4.46
N ALA A 58 0.64 -14.25 3.77
CA ALA A 58 -0.29 -13.25 4.25
C ALA A 58 -1.63 -13.92 4.58
N THR A 59 -2.30 -13.48 5.64
CA THR A 59 -3.68 -13.91 5.85
C THR A 59 -4.58 -13.14 4.90
N PHE A 60 -5.35 -13.86 4.12
CA PHE A 60 -6.20 -13.29 3.08
C PHE A 60 -7.66 -13.24 3.54
N VAL A 61 -8.20 -12.03 3.61
CA VAL A 61 -9.60 -11.77 3.94
C VAL A 61 -10.29 -11.24 2.69
N LYS A 62 -11.26 -11.96 2.18
CA LYS A 62 -12.03 -11.61 0.98
C LYS A 62 -13.46 -11.27 1.33
N VAL A 63 -13.95 -10.15 0.82
CA VAL A 63 -15.36 -9.79 0.84
C VAL A 63 -15.93 -10.04 -0.55
N GLU A 64 -16.85 -10.98 -0.65
CA GLU A 64 -17.49 -11.38 -1.91
C GLU A 64 -18.57 -10.37 -2.34
N ALA A 65 -19.00 -10.47 -3.59
CA ALA A 65 -20.04 -9.61 -4.18
C ALA A 65 -21.38 -9.64 -3.44
N ASP A 66 -21.71 -10.76 -2.78
CA ASP A 66 -22.91 -10.90 -1.96
C ASP A 66 -22.77 -10.39 -0.52
N GLY A 67 -21.56 -9.90 -0.17
CA GLY A 67 -21.22 -9.44 1.17
C GLY A 67 -20.75 -10.54 2.13
N SER A 68 -20.65 -11.81 1.67
CA SER A 68 -20.08 -12.88 2.45
C SER A 68 -18.57 -12.67 2.63
N ILE A 69 -18.03 -13.18 3.72
CA ILE A 69 -16.62 -13.02 4.08
C ILE A 69 -15.95 -14.37 4.09
N MET A 70 -14.80 -14.43 3.46
CA MET A 70 -13.91 -15.59 3.45
C MET A 70 -12.54 -15.20 4.04
N VAL A 71 -12.02 -16.04 4.91
CA VAL A 71 -10.68 -15.88 5.47
C VAL A 71 -9.86 -17.13 5.16
N ASP A 72 -8.76 -16.99 4.42
CA ASP A 72 -7.96 -18.10 3.90
C ASP A 72 -8.87 -19.19 3.30
N CYS A 73 -9.78 -18.76 2.40
CA CYS A 73 -10.76 -19.61 1.69
C CYS A 73 -11.82 -20.31 2.56
N LYS A 74 -11.98 -19.90 3.80
CA LYS A 74 -13.02 -20.43 4.71
C LYS A 74 -14.09 -19.38 4.93
N PRO A 75 -15.38 -19.70 4.69
CA PRO A 75 -16.46 -18.78 4.99
C PRO A 75 -16.52 -18.50 6.50
N MET A 76 -16.63 -17.22 6.85
CA MET A 76 -16.53 -16.81 8.25
C MET A 76 -17.42 -15.59 8.51
N SER A 77 -17.90 -15.45 9.74
CA SER A 77 -18.58 -14.24 10.16
C SER A 77 -17.58 -13.16 10.57
N VAL A 78 -17.98 -11.90 10.51
CA VAL A 78 -17.15 -10.76 10.94
C VAL A 78 -16.58 -10.98 12.35
N ALA A 79 -17.40 -11.49 13.29
CA ALA A 79 -16.96 -11.77 14.66
C ALA A 79 -15.92 -12.89 14.75
N GLY A 80 -15.97 -13.88 13.86
CA GLY A 80 -15.04 -15.00 13.84
C GLY A 80 -13.64 -14.64 13.31
N ILE A 81 -13.51 -13.51 12.62
CA ILE A 81 -12.23 -13.08 12.02
C ILE A 81 -11.15 -12.95 13.09
N LEU A 82 -11.46 -12.30 14.21
CA LEU A 82 -10.51 -12.08 15.30
C LEU A 82 -10.07 -13.39 15.95
N ASP A 83 -11.00 -14.33 16.16
CA ASP A 83 -10.70 -15.66 16.74
C ASP A 83 -9.73 -16.45 15.83
N TYR A 84 -9.86 -16.25 14.52
CA TYR A 84 -9.00 -16.88 13.53
C TYR A 84 -7.61 -16.23 13.45
N LEU A 85 -7.55 -14.89 13.57
CA LEU A 85 -6.31 -14.12 13.47
C LEU A 85 -5.48 -14.16 14.76
N GLU A 86 -6.12 -14.19 15.94
CA GLU A 86 -5.46 -14.11 17.25
C GLU A 86 -4.26 -15.08 17.39
N PRO A 87 -4.39 -16.40 17.15
CA PRO A 87 -3.28 -17.32 17.30
C PRO A 87 -2.16 -17.11 16.28
N ARG A 88 -2.50 -16.53 15.11
CA ARG A 88 -1.55 -16.26 14.03
C ARG A 88 -0.73 -15.02 14.30
N LEU A 89 -1.40 -13.92 14.68
CA LEU A 89 -0.77 -12.63 14.94
C LEU A 89 -0.08 -12.59 16.31
N THR A 90 -0.50 -13.42 17.26
CA THR A 90 0.25 -13.61 18.52
C THR A 90 1.59 -14.29 18.26
N ARG A 91 1.63 -15.25 17.32
CA ARG A 91 2.87 -15.93 16.93
C ARG A 91 3.76 -15.05 16.06
N ASN A 92 3.19 -14.34 15.11
CA ASN A 92 3.89 -13.40 14.25
C ASN A 92 3.12 -12.07 14.14
N PRO A 93 3.46 -11.04 14.97
CA PRO A 93 2.80 -9.75 14.97
C PRO A 93 3.00 -8.91 13.70
N GLU A 94 3.99 -9.25 12.88
CA GLU A 94 4.29 -8.56 11.62
C GLU A 94 3.59 -9.20 10.41
N LYS A 95 2.86 -10.30 10.61
CA LYS A 95 2.16 -11.02 9.54
C LYS A 95 1.17 -10.08 8.84
N PRO A 96 1.27 -9.92 7.51
CA PRO A 96 0.37 -9.05 6.78
C PRO A 96 -1.03 -9.68 6.65
N VAL A 97 -2.04 -8.83 6.73
CA VAL A 97 -3.45 -9.17 6.47
C VAL A 97 -3.87 -8.41 5.23
N ILE A 98 -4.29 -9.13 4.20
CA ILE A 98 -4.76 -8.54 2.95
C ILE A 98 -6.29 -8.58 2.97
N LEU A 99 -6.93 -7.41 2.94
CA LEU A 99 -8.37 -7.27 2.81
C LEU A 99 -8.73 -6.96 1.35
N TYR A 100 -9.09 -7.98 0.60
CA TYR A 100 -9.57 -7.83 -0.76
C TYR A 100 -11.09 -7.73 -0.78
N THR A 101 -11.60 -6.81 -1.57
CA THR A 101 -13.04 -6.57 -1.72
C THR A 101 -13.41 -6.71 -3.19
N ASP A 102 -14.38 -7.58 -3.49
CA ASP A 102 -14.94 -7.69 -4.83
C ASP A 102 -15.50 -6.33 -5.31
N ALA A 103 -15.41 -6.06 -6.60
CA ALA A 103 -15.87 -4.80 -7.19
C ALA A 103 -17.37 -4.52 -6.96
N TYR A 104 -18.17 -5.56 -6.76
CA TYR A 104 -19.61 -5.48 -6.55
C TYR A 104 -20.01 -5.67 -5.08
N ALA A 105 -19.04 -5.89 -4.20
CA ALA A 105 -19.31 -6.11 -2.77
C ALA A 105 -19.93 -4.87 -2.11
N PRO A 106 -20.85 -5.05 -1.17
CA PRO A 106 -21.39 -3.96 -0.39
C PRO A 106 -20.27 -3.26 0.40
N TYR A 107 -20.14 -1.95 0.22
CA TYR A 107 -19.15 -1.14 0.94
C TYR A 107 -19.25 -1.31 2.47
N GLN A 108 -20.47 -1.46 2.98
CA GLN A 108 -20.73 -1.68 4.42
C GLN A 108 -20.07 -2.97 4.93
N ALA A 109 -20.02 -4.03 4.13
CA ALA A 109 -19.38 -5.29 4.51
C ALA A 109 -17.85 -5.12 4.63
N MET A 110 -17.24 -4.41 3.69
CA MET A 110 -15.81 -4.08 3.73
C MET A 110 -15.46 -3.24 4.97
N ILE A 111 -16.24 -2.19 5.24
CA ILE A 111 -16.02 -1.34 6.42
C ILE A 111 -16.20 -2.13 7.72
N ALA A 112 -17.19 -3.01 7.81
CA ALA A 112 -17.38 -3.85 9.01
C ALA A 112 -16.16 -4.74 9.29
N VAL A 113 -15.55 -5.30 8.25
CA VAL A 113 -14.31 -6.09 8.38
C VAL A 113 -13.15 -5.19 8.80
N TYR A 114 -12.99 -4.04 8.15
CA TYR A 114 -11.91 -3.11 8.44
C TYR A 114 -11.97 -2.60 9.88
N ASP A 115 -13.17 -2.24 10.37
CA ASP A 115 -13.39 -1.78 11.75
C ASP A 115 -13.04 -2.87 12.78
N VAL A 116 -13.42 -4.12 12.50
CA VAL A 116 -13.08 -5.24 13.40
C VAL A 116 -11.57 -5.47 13.43
N LEU A 117 -10.89 -5.41 12.28
CA LEU A 117 -9.43 -5.52 12.22
C LEU A 117 -8.74 -4.37 12.97
N GLY A 118 -9.26 -3.14 12.83
CA GLY A 118 -8.75 -1.96 13.52
C GLY A 118 -8.98 -1.99 15.03
N SER A 119 -10.10 -2.58 15.47
CA SER A 119 -10.49 -2.69 16.88
C SER A 119 -9.94 -3.95 17.57
N ALA A 120 -9.10 -4.74 16.91
CA ALA A 120 -8.56 -5.99 17.44
C ALA A 120 -7.80 -5.80 18.77
N GLU A 121 -7.10 -4.66 18.92
CA GLU A 121 -6.35 -4.34 20.14
C GLU A 121 -7.29 -4.09 21.33
N GLU A 122 -8.40 -3.37 21.10
CA GLU A 122 -9.40 -3.09 22.15
C GLU A 122 -10.23 -4.32 22.52
N LEU A 123 -10.59 -5.14 21.51
CA LEU A 123 -11.48 -6.29 21.69
C LEU A 123 -10.77 -7.55 22.19
N ARG A 124 -9.52 -7.76 21.79
CA ARG A 124 -8.78 -9.01 22.01
C ARG A 124 -7.35 -8.83 22.52
N GLY A 125 -6.84 -7.58 22.60
CA GLY A 125 -5.51 -7.29 23.13
C GLY A 125 -4.35 -7.58 22.18
N PHE A 126 -4.61 -7.83 20.89
CA PHE A 126 -3.57 -7.95 19.87
C PHE A 126 -3.80 -6.90 18.77
N LYS A 127 -2.72 -6.47 18.14
CA LYS A 127 -2.78 -5.44 17.09
C LYS A 127 -2.50 -6.03 15.72
N VAL A 128 -3.36 -5.70 14.75
CA VAL A 128 -3.09 -5.95 13.34
C VAL A 128 -2.26 -4.79 12.81
N LYS A 129 -0.95 -4.99 12.65
CA LYS A 129 -0.03 -3.92 12.26
C LYS A 129 -0.05 -3.64 10.77
N ASN A 130 -0.11 -4.68 9.97
CA ASN A 130 0.04 -4.61 8.52
C ASN A 130 -1.27 -5.02 7.85
N ILE A 131 -2.15 -4.04 7.58
CA ILE A 131 -3.38 -4.23 6.79
C ILE A 131 -3.14 -3.65 5.42
N SER A 132 -3.26 -4.46 4.38
CA SER A 132 -3.23 -4.05 2.98
C SER A 132 -4.63 -4.16 2.39
N VAL A 133 -5.11 -3.06 1.80
CA VAL A 133 -6.41 -3.03 1.11
C VAL A 133 -6.12 -2.65 -0.35
N PRO A 134 -5.97 -3.63 -1.25
CA PRO A 134 -5.70 -3.35 -2.65
C PRO A 134 -6.88 -2.60 -3.28
N THR A 135 -6.56 -1.54 -3.99
CA THR A 135 -7.55 -0.76 -4.75
C THR A 135 -7.89 -1.47 -6.05
N GLN A 136 -9.07 -1.15 -6.64
CA GLN A 136 -9.46 -1.71 -7.93
C GLN A 136 -8.45 -1.38 -9.05
N THR A 137 -7.80 -0.22 -8.97
CA THR A 137 -6.76 0.17 -9.92
C THR A 137 -5.53 -0.74 -9.81
N GLU A 138 -5.06 -1.00 -8.58
CA GLU A 138 -3.94 -1.92 -8.33
C GLU A 138 -4.27 -3.34 -8.80
N VAL A 139 -5.50 -3.81 -8.54
CA VAL A 139 -5.96 -5.13 -9.02
C VAL A 139 -5.93 -5.19 -10.55
N GLN A 140 -6.38 -4.13 -11.25
CA GLN A 140 -6.34 -4.07 -12.71
C GLN A 140 -4.90 -4.08 -13.24
N GLU A 141 -3.98 -3.35 -12.63
CA GLU A 141 -2.56 -3.37 -12.99
C GLU A 141 -1.96 -4.77 -12.82
N TYR A 142 -2.31 -5.51 -11.77
CA TYR A 142 -1.90 -6.89 -11.59
C TYR A 142 -2.45 -7.81 -12.69
N ILE A 143 -3.72 -7.64 -13.06
CA ILE A 143 -4.33 -8.42 -14.14
C ILE A 143 -3.63 -8.14 -15.48
N GLU A 144 -3.29 -6.90 -15.76
CA GLU A 144 -2.56 -6.53 -16.99
C GLU A 144 -1.14 -7.11 -17.02
N LEU A 145 -0.45 -7.15 -15.88
CA LEU A 145 0.92 -7.65 -15.79
C LEU A 145 1.01 -9.17 -15.82
N PHE A 146 0.12 -9.87 -15.14
CA PHE A 146 0.19 -11.32 -14.93
C PHE A 146 -0.84 -12.11 -15.73
N GLY A 147 -1.86 -11.45 -16.30
CA GLY A 147 -2.91 -12.09 -17.09
C GLY A 147 -3.99 -12.80 -16.25
N PHE A 148 -3.95 -12.71 -14.94
CA PHE A 148 -4.94 -13.27 -14.02
C PHE A 148 -5.09 -12.38 -12.77
N ASN A 149 -6.23 -12.53 -12.06
CA ASN A 149 -6.44 -11.85 -10.79
C ASN A 149 -5.84 -12.71 -9.66
N PRO A 150 -4.72 -12.29 -9.05
CA PRO A 150 -4.09 -13.08 -7.99
C PRO A 150 -4.95 -13.19 -6.73
N PHE A 151 -5.88 -12.25 -6.52
CA PHE A 151 -6.75 -12.24 -5.35
C PHE A 151 -7.99 -13.14 -5.50
N GLU A 152 -8.38 -13.48 -6.72
CA GLU A 152 -9.44 -14.46 -6.98
C GLU A 152 -8.92 -15.88 -7.03
N SER A 153 -7.72 -16.07 -7.57
CA SER A 153 -7.12 -17.40 -7.75
C SER A 153 -6.72 -18.07 -6.44
N GLN A 154 -6.55 -17.31 -5.35
CA GLN A 154 -6.17 -17.90 -4.06
C GLN A 154 -7.24 -18.81 -3.44
N CYS A 155 -8.51 -18.62 -3.81
CA CYS A 155 -9.63 -19.42 -3.29
C CYS A 155 -10.38 -20.21 -4.37
N GLY A 156 -9.90 -20.23 -5.60
CA GLY A 156 -10.46 -20.96 -6.71
C GLY A 156 -9.57 -22.17 -7.05
N GLY A 157 -9.80 -23.28 -6.39
CA GLY A 157 -9.27 -24.59 -6.78
C GLY A 157 -10.36 -25.38 -7.48
#